data_c658b976eac3e4469057c6f29d54b93f
#
_entry.id   c658b976eac3e4469057c6f29d54b93f
#
_cell.length_a   1.000
_cell.length_b   1.000
_cell.length_c   1.000
_cell.angle_alpha   90.00
_cell.angle_beta   90.00
_cell.angle_gamma   90.00
#
_symmetry.space_group_name_H-M   'P 1'
#
loop_
_entity.id
_entity.type
_entity.pdbx_description
1 polymer ?
#
loop_
_entity_poly.entity_id
_entity_poly.type
_entity_poly.pdbx_seq_one_letter_code
_entity_poly.pdbx_strand_id
1 'polypeptide(L)'
;MQSMLPGAPWLLAHKSMLSTNQPRNFSLQGNDYVMWMNAAGEVHALPNTCPHMGAMLSEGWCETAADGTSQVVCPFHALAFDAQGCTVLPGTHKKTLPQMSPLDLIIQGDFIWSYGRHAPAMSIPTILNDVAQHYHLIGHTADISIATDLLTMLLNMHDYNHQNGTHRDLFRITEVQFQQFVDQGYESHAYYDLPTASYRWHEKLRQPDLFLLPKTIHAHLENHFPSLVIFHGEVPMGKVAQCHLFIPEADHRTRTYVLLFGQSKHPAFHLLGSTFLNFSQVVVEQDAEILSQLYPDSPQKIKLNNEVGLDWVKRNFASFPEVVEPNFSKGDRTQPAKMTA
;
A
#
# COMPACT_ATOMS: atom_id res chain seq x y z
N MET A 1 -21.56 -2.68 7.26
CA MET A 1 -20.41 -1.79 7.44
C MET A 1 -19.63 -1.78 6.14
N GLN A 2 -19.16 -0.64 5.66
CA GLN A 2 -18.37 -0.57 4.41
C GLN A 2 -16.94 -1.04 4.71
N SER A 3 -16.71 -2.35 4.66
CA SER A 3 -15.46 -2.98 5.10
C SER A 3 -14.20 -2.50 4.35
N MET A 4 -14.37 -2.01 3.12
CA MET A 4 -13.27 -1.59 2.24
C MET A 4 -13.26 -0.09 1.89
N LEU A 5 -14.05 0.74 2.57
CA LEU A 5 -14.14 2.19 2.43
C LEU A 5 -14.15 2.67 0.96
N PRO A 6 -15.22 2.39 0.19
CA PRO A 6 -15.36 2.85 -1.19
C PRO A 6 -15.18 4.37 -1.30
N GLY A 7 -14.42 4.83 -2.30
CA GLY A 7 -14.14 6.25 -2.50
C GLY A 7 -13.00 6.82 -1.65
N ALA A 8 -12.33 6.01 -0.84
CA ALA A 8 -11.06 6.38 -0.21
C ALA A 8 -9.92 6.33 -1.24
N PRO A 9 -8.90 7.21 -1.11
CA PRO A 9 -7.72 7.16 -1.97
C PRO A 9 -6.76 6.05 -1.54
N TRP A 10 -6.39 5.17 -2.47
CA TRP A 10 -5.47 4.07 -2.25
C TRP A 10 -4.19 4.29 -3.03
N LEU A 11 -3.04 4.31 -2.35
CA LEU A 11 -1.75 4.31 -3.01
C LEU A 11 -1.43 2.88 -3.46
N LEU A 12 -1.58 2.63 -4.75
CA LEU A 12 -1.41 1.28 -5.33
C LEU A 12 0.04 0.87 -5.41
N ALA A 13 0.92 1.80 -5.80
CA ALA A 13 2.36 1.59 -5.93
C ALA A 13 3.11 2.93 -6.03
N HIS A 14 4.41 2.89 -5.79
CA HIS A 14 5.36 3.88 -6.28
C HIS A 14 5.96 3.39 -7.60
N LYS A 15 6.28 4.26 -8.55
CA LYS A 15 6.81 3.85 -9.87
C LYS A 15 8.06 2.97 -9.77
N SER A 16 8.91 3.18 -8.74
CA SER A 16 10.09 2.34 -8.51
C SER A 16 9.77 0.85 -8.22
N MET A 17 8.52 0.54 -7.88
CA MET A 17 8.04 -0.83 -7.65
C MET A 17 7.64 -1.54 -8.97
N LEU A 18 7.62 -0.81 -10.09
CA LEU A 18 7.23 -1.33 -11.39
C LEU A 18 8.46 -1.49 -12.28
N SER A 19 8.58 -2.67 -12.89
CA SER A 19 9.57 -2.88 -13.96
C SER A 19 8.96 -2.45 -15.29
N THR A 20 9.77 -1.76 -16.12
CA THR A 20 9.34 -1.31 -17.45
C THR A 20 8.92 -2.49 -18.33
N ASN A 21 7.77 -2.39 -18.95
CA ASN A 21 7.19 -3.40 -19.86
C ASN A 21 6.97 -4.77 -19.19
N GLN A 22 6.75 -4.79 -17.87
CA GLN A 22 6.38 -6.01 -17.16
C GLN A 22 5.00 -5.84 -16.52
N PRO A 23 4.03 -6.72 -16.84
CA PRO A 23 2.72 -6.66 -16.21
C PRO A 23 2.83 -7.19 -14.77
N ARG A 24 2.09 -6.56 -13.87
CA ARG A 24 2.03 -6.92 -12.46
C ARG A 24 0.58 -7.04 -12.02
N ASN A 25 0.25 -8.11 -11.30
CA ASN A 25 -1.04 -8.27 -10.64
C ASN A 25 -1.14 -7.42 -9.37
N PHE A 26 -2.31 -6.86 -9.12
CA PHE A 26 -2.71 -6.33 -7.82
C PHE A 26 -4.24 -6.42 -7.66
N SER A 27 -4.69 -6.48 -6.41
CA SER A 27 -6.11 -6.50 -6.07
C SER A 27 -6.49 -5.22 -5.34
N LEU A 28 -7.68 -4.72 -5.61
CA LEU A 28 -8.27 -3.56 -4.95
C LEU A 28 -9.77 -3.77 -4.81
N GLN A 29 -10.26 -3.73 -3.55
CA GLN A 29 -11.69 -3.78 -3.23
C GLN A 29 -12.45 -4.91 -3.94
N GLY A 30 -11.87 -6.13 -3.89
CA GLY A 30 -12.47 -7.34 -4.45
C GLY A 30 -12.30 -7.51 -5.97
N ASN A 31 -11.52 -6.65 -6.62
CA ASN A 31 -11.26 -6.74 -8.06
C ASN A 31 -9.78 -6.92 -8.33
N ASP A 32 -9.43 -7.81 -9.24
CA ASP A 32 -8.06 -8.03 -9.68
C ASP A 32 -7.75 -7.21 -10.93
N TYR A 33 -6.59 -6.59 -10.94
CA TYR A 33 -6.10 -5.74 -12.02
C TYR A 33 -4.70 -6.17 -12.45
N VAL A 34 -4.40 -5.95 -13.71
CA VAL A 34 -3.03 -5.91 -14.25
C VAL A 34 -2.59 -4.47 -14.39
N MET A 35 -1.42 -4.14 -13.85
CA MET A 35 -0.77 -2.84 -14.00
C MET A 35 0.55 -3.02 -14.74
N TRP A 36 0.88 -2.10 -15.64
CA TRP A 36 2.17 -2.06 -16.30
C TRP A 36 2.63 -0.62 -16.54
N MET A 37 3.93 -0.43 -16.63
CA MET A 37 4.55 0.84 -16.98
C MET A 37 5.28 0.67 -18.30
N ASN A 38 5.02 1.57 -19.26
CA ASN A 38 5.72 1.56 -20.56
C ASN A 38 7.11 2.23 -20.47
N ALA A 39 7.87 2.20 -21.56
CA ALA A 39 9.20 2.79 -21.63
C ALA A 39 9.22 4.31 -21.45
N ALA A 40 8.09 5.01 -21.66
CA ALA A 40 7.94 6.45 -21.43
C ALA A 40 7.61 6.77 -19.95
N GLY A 41 7.44 5.75 -19.08
CA GLY A 41 7.06 5.92 -17.68
C GLY A 41 5.57 6.17 -17.45
N GLU A 42 4.74 5.93 -18.47
CA GLU A 42 3.29 5.99 -18.34
C GLU A 42 2.78 4.69 -17.76
N VAL A 43 1.87 4.78 -16.79
CA VAL A 43 1.31 3.65 -16.05
C VAL A 43 -0.13 3.42 -16.48
N HIS A 44 -0.46 2.16 -16.72
CA HIS A 44 -1.78 1.71 -17.17
C HIS A 44 -2.28 0.58 -16.27
N ALA A 45 -3.60 0.45 -16.12
CA ALA A 45 -4.22 -0.65 -15.41
C ALA A 45 -5.54 -1.08 -16.05
N LEU A 46 -5.71 -2.38 -16.22
CA LEU A 46 -6.92 -3.02 -16.72
C LEU A 46 -7.38 -4.12 -15.74
N PRO A 47 -8.64 -4.56 -15.81
CA PRO A 47 -9.05 -5.81 -15.18
C PRO A 47 -8.10 -6.95 -15.57
N ASN A 48 -7.68 -7.76 -14.60
CA ASN A 48 -6.69 -8.83 -14.87
C ASN A 48 -7.27 -10.03 -15.66
N THR A 49 -8.56 -10.06 -15.84
CA THR A 49 -9.26 -11.17 -16.52
C THR A 49 -9.36 -10.90 -18.01
N CYS A 50 -8.72 -11.73 -18.84
CA CYS A 50 -8.86 -11.66 -20.29
C CYS A 50 -10.31 -11.91 -20.72
N PRO A 51 -10.94 -11.00 -21.50
CA PRO A 51 -12.35 -11.12 -21.87
C PRO A 51 -12.65 -12.26 -22.84
N HIS A 52 -11.63 -12.93 -23.40
CA HIS A 52 -11.81 -14.08 -24.27
C HIS A 52 -12.18 -15.35 -23.48
N MET A 53 -11.29 -15.81 -22.59
CA MET A 53 -11.47 -17.06 -21.84
C MET A 53 -10.99 -16.98 -20.39
N GLY A 54 -10.84 -15.79 -19.82
CA GLY A 54 -10.59 -15.61 -18.40
C GLY A 54 -9.13 -15.81 -17.94
N ALA A 55 -8.16 -15.90 -18.86
CA ALA A 55 -6.75 -15.99 -18.47
C ALA A 55 -6.29 -14.70 -17.75
N MET A 56 -5.37 -14.83 -16.80
CA MET A 56 -4.79 -13.70 -16.10
C MET A 56 -3.83 -12.95 -17.05
N LEU A 57 -4.10 -11.66 -17.27
CA LEU A 57 -3.27 -10.81 -18.13
C LEU A 57 -1.91 -10.52 -17.51
N SER A 58 -1.82 -10.52 -16.18
CA SER A 58 -0.56 -10.34 -15.45
C SER A 58 0.45 -11.48 -15.64
N GLU A 59 0.00 -12.65 -16.09
CA GLU A 59 0.87 -13.79 -16.43
C GLU A 59 1.38 -13.73 -17.88
N GLY A 60 0.99 -12.70 -18.62
CA GLY A 60 1.43 -12.45 -19.98
C GLY A 60 2.68 -11.56 -20.05
N TRP A 61 2.72 -10.72 -21.05
CA TRP A 61 3.83 -9.80 -21.26
C TRP A 61 3.33 -8.46 -21.80
N CYS A 62 4.21 -7.47 -21.83
CA CYS A 62 3.92 -6.20 -22.50
C CYS A 62 4.66 -6.10 -23.83
N GLU A 63 4.03 -5.43 -24.82
CA GLU A 63 4.65 -5.12 -26.08
C GLU A 63 4.27 -3.70 -26.52
N THR A 64 4.98 -3.19 -27.50
CA THR A 64 4.67 -1.92 -28.15
C THR A 64 4.22 -2.21 -29.57
N ALA A 65 3.00 -1.83 -29.91
CA ALA A 65 2.44 -1.97 -31.25
C ALA A 65 3.22 -1.11 -32.26
N ALA A 66 3.01 -1.35 -33.56
CA ALA A 66 3.69 -0.64 -34.64
C ALA A 66 3.41 0.88 -34.63
N ASP A 67 2.29 1.31 -34.07
CA ASP A 67 1.91 2.72 -33.91
C ASP A 67 2.47 3.37 -32.62
N GLY A 68 3.29 2.64 -31.84
CA GLY A 68 3.86 3.09 -30.56
C GLY A 68 2.97 2.86 -29.35
N THR A 69 1.78 2.28 -29.50
CA THR A 69 0.84 2.02 -28.40
C THR A 69 1.37 0.90 -27.49
N SER A 70 1.42 1.15 -26.19
CA SER A 70 1.75 0.13 -25.19
C SER A 70 0.57 -0.80 -24.96
N GLN A 71 0.84 -2.11 -24.91
CA GLN A 71 -0.17 -3.15 -24.80
C GLN A 71 0.24 -4.21 -23.78
N VAL A 72 -0.74 -4.79 -23.08
CA VAL A 72 -0.58 -6.03 -22.32
C VAL A 72 -1.13 -7.19 -23.15
N VAL A 73 -0.38 -8.29 -23.21
CA VAL A 73 -0.67 -9.44 -24.06
C VAL A 73 -1.06 -10.64 -23.21
N CYS A 74 -2.21 -11.22 -23.53
CA CYS A 74 -2.75 -12.40 -22.87
C CYS A 74 -1.85 -13.63 -23.13
N PRO A 75 -1.43 -14.38 -22.08
CA PRO A 75 -0.54 -15.52 -22.24
C PRO A 75 -1.19 -16.72 -22.96
N PHE A 76 -2.54 -16.74 -23.06
CA PHE A 76 -3.25 -17.89 -23.59
C PHE A 76 -3.34 -17.88 -25.13
N HIS A 77 -3.79 -16.77 -25.73
CA HIS A 77 -3.98 -16.67 -27.20
C HIS A 77 -3.30 -15.45 -27.82
N ALA A 78 -2.39 -14.82 -27.10
CA ALA A 78 -1.64 -13.63 -27.55
C ALA A 78 -2.55 -12.48 -28.02
N LEU A 79 -3.75 -12.33 -27.44
CA LEU A 79 -4.56 -11.14 -27.64
C LEU A 79 -3.92 -9.97 -26.89
N ALA A 80 -3.59 -8.92 -27.63
CA ALA A 80 -3.00 -7.71 -27.09
C ALA A 80 -4.06 -6.64 -26.82
N PHE A 81 -4.05 -6.05 -25.62
CA PHE A 81 -4.99 -5.03 -25.18
C PHE A 81 -4.24 -3.73 -24.89
N ASP A 82 -4.68 -2.63 -25.47
CA ASP A 82 -4.15 -1.31 -25.16
C ASP A 82 -4.67 -0.76 -23.82
N ALA A 83 -4.17 0.41 -23.43
CA ALA A 83 -4.56 1.05 -22.17
C ALA A 83 -6.06 1.39 -22.07
N GLN A 84 -6.80 1.43 -23.15
CA GLN A 84 -8.24 1.64 -23.21
C GLN A 84 -9.02 0.31 -23.22
N GLY A 85 -8.35 -0.83 -23.14
CA GLY A 85 -8.98 -2.15 -23.19
C GLY A 85 -9.46 -2.58 -24.59
N CYS A 86 -8.95 -1.94 -25.65
CA CYS A 86 -9.23 -2.32 -27.02
C CYS A 86 -8.23 -3.37 -27.50
N THR A 87 -8.64 -4.24 -28.43
CA THR A 87 -7.75 -5.21 -29.08
C THR A 87 -7.93 -5.18 -30.61
N VAL A 88 -6.96 -5.74 -31.32
CA VAL A 88 -7.10 -6.03 -32.77
C VAL A 88 -7.34 -7.53 -32.90
N LEU A 89 -8.48 -7.90 -33.46
CA LEU A 89 -8.82 -9.32 -33.62
C LEU A 89 -7.92 -9.98 -34.69
N PRO A 90 -7.41 -11.19 -34.42
CA PRO A 90 -6.61 -11.94 -35.38
C PRO A 90 -7.28 -12.07 -36.74
N GLY A 91 -6.51 -11.88 -37.83
CA GLY A 91 -7.01 -11.96 -39.18
C GLY A 91 -7.84 -10.76 -39.66
N THR A 92 -8.04 -9.76 -38.76
CA THR A 92 -8.75 -8.55 -39.11
C THR A 92 -7.93 -7.34 -38.86
N HIS A 93 -7.65 -6.42 -39.48
CA HIS A 93 -6.91 -5.20 -39.08
C HIS A 93 -7.80 -4.17 -38.36
N LYS A 94 -8.93 -4.62 -37.81
CA LYS A 94 -9.90 -3.74 -37.13
C LYS A 94 -9.68 -3.77 -35.64
N LYS A 95 -9.47 -2.60 -35.05
CA LYS A 95 -9.48 -2.38 -33.61
C LYS A 95 -10.92 -2.51 -33.10
N THR A 96 -11.08 -3.23 -31.98
CA THR A 96 -12.41 -3.37 -31.33
C THR A 96 -12.77 -2.09 -30.58
N LEU A 97 -14.01 -1.99 -30.16
CA LEU A 97 -14.41 -1.13 -29.05
C LEU A 97 -13.75 -1.66 -27.76
N PRO A 98 -13.66 -0.83 -26.68
CA PRO A 98 -13.17 -1.29 -25.39
C PRO A 98 -13.89 -2.55 -24.92
N GLN A 99 -13.14 -3.59 -24.62
CA GLN A 99 -13.64 -4.87 -24.09
C GLN A 99 -13.54 -4.92 -22.57
N MET A 100 -12.78 -4.01 -22.00
CA MET A 100 -12.55 -3.83 -20.56
C MET A 100 -12.51 -2.35 -20.25
N SER A 101 -13.02 -1.96 -19.07
CA SER A 101 -12.90 -0.58 -18.60
C SER A 101 -11.60 -0.45 -17.80
N PRO A 102 -10.72 0.48 -18.17
CA PRO A 102 -9.51 0.77 -17.39
C PRO A 102 -9.85 1.14 -15.94
N LEU A 103 -8.91 0.90 -15.05
CA LEU A 103 -8.93 1.49 -13.71
C LEU A 103 -8.40 2.93 -13.81
N ASP A 104 -9.13 3.88 -13.24
CA ASP A 104 -8.70 5.26 -13.18
C ASP A 104 -7.50 5.39 -12.22
N LEU A 105 -6.37 5.82 -12.78
CA LEU A 105 -5.13 6.07 -12.05
C LEU A 105 -4.88 7.57 -11.96
N ILE A 106 -4.50 8.01 -10.76
CA ILE A 106 -4.11 9.40 -10.49
C ILE A 106 -2.62 9.39 -10.15
N ILE A 107 -1.81 9.98 -11.03
CA ILE A 107 -0.36 10.02 -10.88
C ILE A 107 0.05 11.36 -10.26
N GLN A 108 0.64 11.30 -9.07
CA GLN A 108 1.22 12.46 -8.39
C GLN A 108 2.72 12.22 -8.20
N GLY A 109 3.55 12.82 -9.04
CA GLY A 109 4.97 12.49 -9.10
C GLY A 109 5.19 11.02 -9.48
N ASP A 110 5.78 10.26 -8.57
CA ASP A 110 5.98 8.82 -8.73
C ASP A 110 4.96 7.96 -7.98
N PHE A 111 3.98 8.58 -7.32
CA PHE A 111 2.92 7.90 -6.57
C PHE A 111 1.71 7.61 -7.47
N ILE A 112 1.26 6.36 -7.46
CA ILE A 112 0.16 5.86 -8.30
C ILE A 112 -1.05 5.59 -7.40
N TRP A 113 -2.03 6.49 -7.46
CA TRP A 113 -3.25 6.44 -6.66
C TRP A 113 -4.45 5.97 -7.47
N SER A 114 -5.46 5.45 -6.77
CA SER A 114 -6.79 5.19 -7.33
C SER A 114 -7.86 5.25 -6.24
N TYR A 115 -9.07 5.59 -6.63
CA TYR A 115 -10.28 5.45 -5.82
C TYR A 115 -11.03 4.14 -6.09
N GLY A 116 -10.39 3.21 -6.84
CA GLY A 116 -11.08 2.04 -7.36
C GLY A 116 -12.10 2.44 -8.43
N ARG A 117 -13.29 1.84 -8.37
CA ARG A 117 -14.43 2.16 -9.28
C ARG A 117 -15.43 3.12 -8.64
N HIS A 118 -15.01 3.87 -7.62
CA HIS A 118 -15.90 4.70 -6.83
C HIS A 118 -15.60 6.20 -7.04
N ALA A 119 -16.62 7.03 -6.86
CA ALA A 119 -16.42 8.46 -6.79
C ALA A 119 -15.57 8.83 -5.56
N PRO A 120 -14.68 9.84 -5.64
CA PRO A 120 -13.89 10.27 -4.51
C PRO A 120 -14.76 10.71 -3.32
N ALA A 121 -14.56 10.10 -2.14
CA ALA A 121 -15.20 10.50 -0.88
C ALA A 121 -14.31 11.44 -0.05
N MET A 122 -13.02 11.48 -0.34
CA MET A 122 -12.06 12.37 0.29
C MET A 122 -10.88 12.66 -0.66
N SER A 123 -10.09 13.68 -0.37
CA SER A 123 -8.93 14.04 -1.18
C SER A 123 -7.73 13.09 -0.94
N ILE A 124 -6.85 12.98 -1.93
CA ILE A 124 -5.56 12.31 -1.78
C ILE A 124 -4.68 13.14 -0.82
N PRO A 125 -4.03 12.51 0.19
CA PRO A 125 -3.09 13.19 1.06
C PRO A 125 -1.90 13.76 0.27
N THR A 126 -1.54 15.02 0.52
CA THR A 126 -0.40 15.68 -0.16
C THR A 126 0.94 15.40 0.51
N ILE A 127 0.93 14.91 1.73
CA ILE A 127 2.12 14.72 2.57
C ILE A 127 3.23 13.90 1.90
N LEU A 128 2.90 12.90 1.09
CA LEU A 128 3.92 12.10 0.39
C LEU A 128 4.71 12.94 -0.62
N ASN A 129 4.08 13.95 -1.24
CA ASN A 129 4.79 14.89 -2.11
C ASN A 129 5.75 15.75 -1.30
N ASP A 130 5.35 16.19 -0.10
CA ASP A 130 6.19 16.97 0.80
C ASP A 130 7.35 16.13 1.33
N VAL A 131 7.11 14.87 1.69
CA VAL A 131 8.18 13.92 2.06
C VAL A 131 9.17 13.76 0.89
N ALA A 132 8.69 13.52 -0.34
CA ALA A 132 9.54 13.32 -1.50
C ALA A 132 10.33 14.58 -1.91
N GLN A 133 9.88 15.79 -1.55
CA GLN A 133 10.64 17.02 -1.76
C GLN A 133 11.82 17.19 -0.80
N HIS A 134 11.70 16.68 0.44
CA HIS A 134 12.67 16.89 1.49
C HIS A 134 13.55 15.66 1.78
N TYR A 135 13.10 14.48 1.39
CA TYR A 135 13.75 13.19 1.61
C TYR A 135 13.97 12.48 0.27
N HIS A 136 14.97 11.62 0.23
CA HIS A 136 15.22 10.74 -0.92
C HIS A 136 14.63 9.37 -0.65
N LEU A 137 13.99 8.78 -1.65
CA LEU A 137 13.56 7.39 -1.57
C LEU A 137 14.78 6.47 -1.41
N ILE A 138 14.82 5.71 -0.32
CA ILE A 138 15.82 4.66 -0.08
C ILE A 138 15.38 3.37 -0.80
N GLY A 139 14.09 3.05 -0.73
CA GLY A 139 13.51 1.87 -1.35
C GLY A 139 12.15 1.54 -0.76
N HIS A 140 11.72 0.31 -0.98
CA HIS A 140 10.46 -0.23 -0.46
C HIS A 140 10.63 -1.66 0.05
N THR A 141 9.77 -2.06 0.99
CA THR A 141 9.66 -3.46 1.41
C THR A 141 8.99 -4.31 0.34
N ALA A 142 9.04 -5.63 0.49
CA ALA A 142 8.13 -6.49 -0.26
C ALA A 142 6.68 -6.19 0.10
N ASP A 143 5.78 -6.37 -0.86
CA ASP A 143 4.34 -6.34 -0.58
C ASP A 143 3.95 -7.59 0.19
N ILE A 144 3.17 -7.42 1.24
CA ILE A 144 2.62 -8.53 2.02
C ILE A 144 1.09 -8.43 1.97
N SER A 145 0.46 -9.51 1.50
CA SER A 145 -0.99 -9.69 1.57
C SER A 145 -1.32 -10.47 2.84
N ILE A 146 -2.03 -9.84 3.77
CA ILE A 146 -2.34 -10.39 5.09
C ILE A 146 -3.80 -10.81 5.12
N ALA A 147 -4.09 -11.98 5.69
CA ALA A 147 -5.44 -12.49 5.88
C ALA A 147 -6.15 -11.78 7.04
N THR A 148 -6.35 -10.48 6.92
CA THR A 148 -7.03 -9.62 7.89
C THR A 148 -7.83 -8.53 7.17
N ASP A 149 -8.92 -8.06 7.78
CA ASP A 149 -9.68 -6.94 7.25
C ASP A 149 -8.96 -5.60 7.47
N LEU A 150 -9.36 -4.58 6.71
CA LEU A 150 -8.76 -3.25 6.76
C LEU A 150 -8.87 -2.61 8.16
N LEU A 151 -10.02 -2.75 8.83
CA LEU A 151 -10.21 -2.15 10.16
C LEU A 151 -9.23 -2.75 11.17
N THR A 152 -9.10 -4.08 11.19
CA THR A 152 -8.16 -4.78 12.08
C THR A 152 -6.71 -4.37 11.80
N MET A 153 -6.33 -4.23 10.53
CA MET A 153 -5.02 -3.70 10.14
C MET A 153 -4.78 -2.28 10.67
N LEU A 154 -5.76 -1.39 10.49
CA LEU A 154 -5.64 -0.01 10.97
C LEU A 154 -5.62 0.05 12.50
N LEU A 155 -6.39 -0.79 13.18
CA LEU A 155 -6.35 -0.88 14.64
C LEU A 155 -4.97 -1.31 15.13
N ASN A 156 -4.31 -2.29 14.49
CA ASN A 156 -2.95 -2.69 14.85
C ASN A 156 -1.97 -1.50 14.73
N MET A 157 -2.01 -0.78 13.62
CA MET A 157 -1.10 0.35 13.40
C MET A 157 -1.30 1.52 14.38
N HIS A 158 -2.49 1.65 14.96
CA HIS A 158 -2.82 2.71 15.92
C HIS A 158 -2.90 2.22 17.37
N ASP A 159 -2.62 0.94 17.61
CA ASP A 159 -2.40 0.39 18.94
C ASP A 159 -0.95 0.57 19.37
N TYR A 160 -0.63 1.67 20.03
CA TYR A 160 0.75 1.95 20.46
C TYR A 160 1.27 0.95 21.49
N ASN A 161 0.38 0.20 22.18
CA ASN A 161 0.75 -0.80 23.17
C ASN A 161 1.26 -2.11 22.55
N HIS A 162 0.93 -2.43 21.27
CA HIS A 162 1.40 -3.66 20.62
C HIS A 162 2.93 -3.74 20.56
N GLN A 163 3.62 -2.59 20.60
CA GLN A 163 5.08 -2.49 20.67
C GLN A 163 5.66 -3.28 21.86
N ASN A 164 4.91 -3.39 22.98
CA ASN A 164 5.34 -4.15 24.16
C ASN A 164 5.33 -5.68 23.95
N GLY A 165 4.62 -6.16 22.94
CA GLY A 165 4.49 -7.58 22.60
C GLY A 165 5.15 -7.90 21.27
N THR A 166 4.54 -7.48 20.19
CA THR A 166 4.90 -7.84 18.81
C THR A 166 6.36 -7.50 18.47
N HIS A 167 6.81 -6.29 18.81
CA HIS A 167 8.17 -5.83 18.47
C HIS A 167 9.12 -5.79 19.65
N ARG A 168 8.70 -6.34 20.80
CA ARG A 168 9.49 -6.29 22.05
C ARG A 168 10.91 -6.78 21.88
N ASP A 169 11.08 -7.96 21.29
CA ASP A 169 12.38 -8.60 21.19
C ASP A 169 13.26 -7.95 20.11
N LEU A 170 12.62 -7.44 19.03
CA LEU A 170 13.32 -6.75 17.96
C LEU A 170 14.00 -5.46 18.46
N PHE A 171 13.28 -4.63 19.21
CA PHE A 171 13.77 -3.36 19.72
C PHE A 171 14.13 -3.37 21.22
N ARG A 172 13.89 -4.50 21.92
CA ARG A 172 14.03 -4.63 23.37
C ARG A 172 13.32 -3.50 24.15
N ILE A 173 12.13 -3.17 23.71
CA ILE A 173 11.29 -2.17 24.33
C ILE A 173 10.97 -2.59 25.76
N THR A 174 11.19 -1.68 26.72
CA THR A 174 10.90 -1.92 28.13
C THR A 174 9.50 -1.47 28.52
N GLU A 175 9.02 -0.39 27.92
CA GLU A 175 7.70 0.19 28.11
C GLU A 175 7.33 1.12 26.95
N VAL A 176 6.06 1.48 26.83
CA VAL A 176 5.57 2.55 25.95
C VAL A 176 5.23 3.76 26.83
N GLN A 177 5.92 4.86 26.63
CA GLN A 177 5.69 6.13 27.33
C GLN A 177 4.91 7.07 26.41
N PHE A 178 3.60 6.96 26.42
CA PHE A 178 2.72 7.80 25.62
C PHE A 178 2.79 9.27 26.09
N GLN A 179 2.93 10.20 25.15
CA GLN A 179 3.07 11.63 25.44
C GLN A 179 1.85 12.42 24.99
N GLN A 180 1.48 12.32 23.70
CA GLN A 180 0.44 13.18 23.15
C GLN A 180 -0.24 12.51 21.94
N PHE A 181 -1.53 12.82 21.79
CA PHE A 181 -2.29 12.57 20.56
C PHE A 181 -2.96 13.88 20.12
N VAL A 182 -2.77 14.24 18.87
CA VAL A 182 -3.40 15.40 18.24
C VAL A 182 -4.35 14.90 17.17
N ASP A 183 -5.62 15.19 17.32
CA ASP A 183 -6.70 14.77 16.42
C ASP A 183 -7.08 15.93 15.52
N GLN A 184 -7.00 15.74 14.21
CA GLN A 184 -7.35 16.72 13.17
C GLN A 184 -8.37 16.14 12.16
N GLY A 185 -9.29 15.29 12.64
CA GLY A 185 -10.28 14.60 11.81
C GLY A 185 -9.73 13.37 11.14
N TYR A 186 -9.54 13.36 9.82
CA TYR A 186 -8.91 12.25 9.08
C TYR A 186 -7.39 12.27 9.14
N GLU A 187 -6.80 13.24 9.81
CA GLU A 187 -5.38 13.33 10.11
C GLU A 187 -5.17 13.32 11.62
N SER A 188 -4.11 12.69 12.08
CA SER A 188 -3.73 12.71 13.49
C SER A 188 -2.23 12.51 13.68
N HIS A 189 -1.72 13.02 14.83
CA HIS A 189 -0.34 12.82 15.22
C HIS A 189 -0.27 12.16 16.58
N ALA A 190 0.57 11.14 16.72
CA ALA A 190 0.83 10.49 17.99
C ALA A 190 2.32 10.57 18.33
N TYR A 191 2.61 10.93 19.57
CA TYR A 191 3.96 11.06 20.11
C TYR A 191 4.12 10.14 21.31
N TYR A 192 5.14 9.29 21.28
CA TYR A 192 5.47 8.39 22.39
C TYR A 192 6.95 8.00 22.38
N ASP A 193 7.47 7.65 23.54
CA ASP A 193 8.83 7.20 23.69
C ASP A 193 8.85 5.69 23.97
N LEU A 194 9.85 5.03 23.40
CA LEU A 194 10.12 3.61 23.58
C LEU A 194 11.53 3.46 24.16
N PRO A 195 11.68 3.49 25.49
CA PRO A 195 12.95 3.15 26.12
C PRO A 195 13.34 1.70 25.79
N THR A 196 14.61 1.50 25.43
CA THR A 196 15.15 0.20 25.06
C THR A 196 16.14 -0.32 26.11
N ALA A 197 16.13 -1.64 26.35
CA ALA A 197 17.12 -2.27 27.19
C ALA A 197 18.51 -2.23 26.53
N SER A 198 19.56 -2.07 27.36
CA SER A 198 20.93 -2.03 26.87
C SER A 198 21.36 -3.38 26.28
N TYR A 199 21.97 -3.32 25.11
CA TYR A 199 22.63 -4.48 24.51
C TYR A 199 24.04 -4.67 25.08
N ARG A 200 24.41 -5.92 25.35
CA ARG A 200 25.78 -6.25 25.74
C ARG A 200 26.71 -6.07 24.55
N TRP A 201 27.97 -5.70 24.79
CA TRP A 201 28.92 -5.41 23.72
C TRP A 201 29.14 -6.57 22.73
N HIS A 202 29.12 -7.83 23.23
CA HIS A 202 29.28 -9.02 22.39
C HIS A 202 28.03 -9.28 21.49
N GLU A 203 26.85 -8.84 21.89
CA GLU A 203 25.63 -8.91 21.06
C GLU A 203 25.76 -7.93 19.91
N LYS A 204 26.21 -6.71 20.17
CA LYS A 204 26.49 -5.69 19.16
C LYS A 204 27.58 -6.11 18.17
N LEU A 205 28.56 -6.90 18.60
CA LEU A 205 29.57 -7.46 17.70
C LEU A 205 29.02 -8.56 16.78
N ARG A 206 28.03 -9.33 17.26
CA ARG A 206 27.33 -10.35 16.44
C ARG A 206 26.32 -9.75 15.49
N GLN A 207 25.71 -8.63 15.87
CA GLN A 207 24.70 -7.89 15.12
C GLN A 207 25.08 -6.40 15.11
N PRO A 208 25.93 -5.98 14.16
CA PRO A 208 26.40 -4.58 14.10
C PRO A 208 25.28 -3.53 14.00
N ASP A 209 24.12 -3.92 13.45
CA ASP A 209 22.94 -3.05 13.31
C ASP A 209 22.43 -2.54 14.67
N LEU A 210 22.68 -3.28 15.76
CA LEU A 210 22.34 -2.88 17.12
C LEU A 210 23.11 -1.62 17.60
N PHE A 211 24.20 -1.23 16.92
CA PHE A 211 24.86 0.05 17.19
C PHE A 211 24.04 1.26 16.72
N LEU A 212 23.09 1.03 15.80
CA LEU A 212 22.23 2.07 15.26
C LEU A 212 21.00 2.34 16.14
N LEU A 213 20.64 1.41 17.04
CA LEU A 213 19.49 1.56 17.91
C LEU A 213 19.79 2.56 19.04
N PRO A 214 18.99 3.62 19.19
CA PRO A 214 19.12 4.56 20.29
C PRO A 214 18.67 3.93 21.61
N LYS A 215 19.03 4.54 22.75
CA LYS A 215 18.55 4.13 24.09
C LYS A 215 17.06 4.38 24.28
N THR A 216 16.52 5.34 23.57
CA THR A 216 15.10 5.66 23.52
C THR A 216 14.76 5.97 22.08
N ILE A 217 13.74 5.30 21.55
CA ILE A 217 13.19 5.61 20.24
C ILE A 217 12.09 6.65 20.48
N HIS A 218 12.29 7.85 19.96
CA HIS A 218 11.28 8.91 19.97
C HIS A 218 10.38 8.71 18.75
N ALA A 219 9.18 8.20 18.98
CA ALA A 219 8.23 7.88 17.93
C ALA A 219 7.29 9.07 17.68
N HIS A 220 7.23 9.51 16.44
CA HIS A 220 6.21 10.40 15.93
C HIS A 220 5.50 9.70 14.78
N LEU A 221 4.23 9.34 14.97
CA LEU A 221 3.36 8.81 13.93
C LEU A 221 2.46 9.92 13.42
N GLU A 222 2.52 10.14 12.13
CA GLU A 222 1.62 11.01 11.38
C GLU A 222 0.68 10.11 10.56
N ASN A 223 -0.62 10.20 10.86
CA ASN A 223 -1.62 9.29 10.33
C ASN A 223 -2.54 10.03 9.36
N HIS A 224 -2.72 9.49 8.17
CA HIS A 224 -3.66 9.95 7.14
C HIS A 224 -4.65 8.83 6.83
N PHE A 225 -5.82 8.91 7.45
CA PHE A 225 -6.86 7.89 7.30
C PHE A 225 -7.35 7.79 5.85
N PRO A 226 -7.58 6.59 5.31
CA PRO A 226 -7.38 5.28 5.92
C PRO A 226 -6.10 4.57 5.45
N SER A 227 -5.30 5.17 4.56
CA SER A 227 -4.37 4.41 3.73
C SER A 227 -2.89 4.59 4.07
N LEU A 228 -2.54 5.57 4.94
CA LEU A 228 -1.15 5.97 5.14
C LEU A 228 -0.85 6.30 6.60
N VAL A 229 0.22 5.71 7.12
CA VAL A 229 0.85 6.07 8.39
C VAL A 229 2.33 6.35 8.15
N ILE A 230 2.83 7.48 8.59
CA ILE A 230 4.23 7.87 8.47
C ILE A 230 4.89 7.84 9.85
N PHE A 231 5.87 6.98 10.02
CA PHE A 231 6.74 6.99 11.17
C PHE A 231 7.95 7.88 10.87
N HIS A 232 8.08 8.97 11.61
CA HIS A 232 9.24 9.86 11.57
C HIS A 232 10.27 9.43 12.61
N GLY A 233 11.44 9.04 12.16
CA GLY A 233 12.52 8.56 13.01
C GLY A 233 13.81 9.37 12.85
N GLU A 234 14.55 9.53 13.96
CA GLU A 234 15.90 10.07 13.94
C GLU A 234 16.91 8.93 14.18
N VAL A 235 17.90 8.88 13.33
CA VAL A 235 19.02 7.92 13.42
C VAL A 235 20.33 8.70 13.52
N PRO A 236 21.43 8.12 14.03
CA PRO A 236 22.67 8.85 14.32
C PRO A 236 23.26 9.67 13.16
N MET A 237 22.89 9.34 11.91
CA MET A 237 23.43 9.99 10.71
C MET A 237 22.39 10.73 9.87
N GLY A 238 21.14 10.83 10.33
CA GLY A 238 20.08 11.50 9.56
C GLY A 238 18.68 11.23 10.08
N LYS A 239 17.70 11.48 9.21
CA LYS A 239 16.29 11.25 9.50
C LYS A 239 15.72 10.24 8.51
N VAL A 240 14.75 9.47 8.96
CA VAL A 240 14.00 8.53 8.14
C VAL A 240 12.50 8.80 8.26
N ALA A 241 11.80 8.61 7.16
CA ALA A 241 10.34 8.58 7.13
C ALA A 241 9.91 7.22 6.54
N GLN A 242 9.25 6.40 7.35
CA GLN A 242 8.69 5.11 6.94
C GLN A 242 7.22 5.31 6.67
N CYS A 243 6.84 5.26 5.41
CA CYS A 243 5.46 5.42 4.97
C CYS A 243 4.82 4.04 4.82
N HIS A 244 4.01 3.66 5.80
CA HIS A 244 3.25 2.41 5.80
C HIS A 244 1.95 2.61 5.03
N LEU A 245 1.74 1.79 4.01
CA LEU A 245 0.60 1.86 3.10
C LEU A 245 -0.29 0.63 3.30
N PHE A 246 -1.61 0.85 3.24
CA PHE A 246 -2.61 -0.19 3.42
C PHE A 246 -3.60 -0.15 2.27
N ILE A 247 -3.90 -1.31 1.67
CA ILE A 247 -4.79 -1.43 0.52
C ILE A 247 -5.73 -2.60 0.76
N PRO A 248 -7.05 -2.39 0.82
CA PRO A 248 -8.02 -3.47 0.94
C PRO A 248 -8.07 -4.27 -0.36
N GLU A 249 -7.56 -5.49 -0.35
CA GLU A 249 -7.65 -6.40 -1.49
C GLU A 249 -9.04 -7.05 -1.57
N ALA A 250 -9.56 -7.48 -0.43
CA ALA A 250 -10.88 -8.08 -0.25
C ALA A 250 -11.37 -7.86 1.20
N ASP A 251 -12.59 -8.26 1.53
CA ASP A 251 -13.18 -8.08 2.87
C ASP A 251 -12.29 -8.55 4.02
N HIS A 252 -11.56 -9.66 3.84
CA HIS A 252 -10.66 -10.24 4.85
C HIS A 252 -9.23 -10.35 4.33
N ARG A 253 -8.82 -9.41 3.50
CA ARG A 253 -7.46 -9.38 2.98
C ARG A 253 -7.01 -7.95 2.75
N THR A 254 -5.92 -7.59 3.42
CA THR A 254 -5.30 -6.26 3.30
C THR A 254 -3.85 -6.43 2.88
N ARG A 255 -3.45 -5.73 1.82
CA ARG A 255 -2.07 -5.63 1.39
C ARG A 255 -1.39 -4.45 2.09
N THR A 256 -0.15 -4.65 2.50
CA THR A 256 0.68 -3.60 3.08
C THR A 256 2.09 -3.64 2.50
N TYR A 257 2.72 -2.47 2.45
CA TYR A 257 4.13 -2.29 2.15
C TYR A 257 4.61 -0.96 2.75
N VAL A 258 5.92 -0.78 2.83
CA VAL A 258 6.54 0.44 3.34
C VAL A 258 7.38 1.08 2.25
N LEU A 259 7.17 2.37 2.02
CA LEU A 259 8.13 3.22 1.32
C LEU A 259 9.04 3.87 2.35
N LEU A 260 10.34 3.69 2.21
CA LEU A 260 11.32 4.24 3.11
C LEU A 260 12.03 5.42 2.45
N PHE A 261 11.96 6.56 3.09
CA PHE A 261 12.65 7.78 2.70
C PHE A 261 13.71 8.15 3.72
N GLY A 262 14.78 8.80 3.27
CA GLY A 262 15.86 9.24 4.14
C GLY A 262 16.37 10.62 3.80
N GLN A 263 16.81 11.36 4.84
CA GLN A 263 17.44 12.66 4.72
C GLN A 263 18.74 12.67 5.52
N SER A 264 19.86 12.85 4.83
CA SER A 264 21.16 12.95 5.48
C SER A 264 22.15 13.72 4.61
N LYS A 265 23.07 14.40 5.28
CA LYS A 265 24.29 14.99 4.66
C LYS A 265 25.49 14.04 4.75
N HIS A 266 25.37 12.94 5.49
CA HIS A 266 26.47 12.01 5.74
C HIS A 266 26.51 10.93 4.65
N PRO A 267 27.62 10.77 3.90
CA PRO A 267 27.69 9.83 2.78
C PRO A 267 27.47 8.36 3.18
N ALA A 268 27.87 7.98 4.39
CA ALA A 268 27.66 6.62 4.91
C ALA A 268 26.19 6.28 5.18
N PHE A 269 25.28 7.26 5.24
CA PHE A 269 23.85 7.02 5.42
C PHE A 269 23.27 6.12 4.31
N HIS A 270 23.69 6.35 3.06
CA HIS A 270 23.23 5.56 1.93
C HIS A 270 23.67 4.09 1.99
N LEU A 271 24.78 3.79 2.67
CA LEU A 271 25.24 2.41 2.87
C LEU A 271 24.37 1.63 3.86
N LEU A 272 23.58 2.32 4.69
CA LEU A 272 22.66 1.73 5.65
C LEU A 272 21.24 1.52 5.10
N GLY A 273 21.00 1.93 3.87
CA GLY A 273 19.66 1.83 3.26
C GLY A 273 19.06 0.42 3.30
N SER A 274 19.86 -0.60 2.95
CA SER A 274 19.42 -2.00 3.02
C SER A 274 19.13 -2.46 4.45
N THR A 275 19.91 -2.00 5.43
CA THR A 275 19.67 -2.28 6.85
C THR A 275 18.34 -1.71 7.32
N PHE A 276 18.07 -0.45 7.00
CA PHE A 276 16.80 0.18 7.36
C PHE A 276 15.60 -0.50 6.68
N LEU A 277 15.74 -0.87 5.40
CA LEU A 277 14.70 -1.62 4.69
C LEU A 277 14.45 -2.99 5.32
N ASN A 278 15.50 -3.72 5.69
CA ASN A 278 15.38 -5.00 6.37
C ASN A 278 14.66 -4.87 7.73
N PHE A 279 14.97 -3.83 8.51
CA PHE A 279 14.23 -3.55 9.74
C PHE A 279 12.75 -3.30 9.47
N SER A 280 12.43 -2.45 8.49
CA SER A 280 11.04 -2.18 8.13
C SER A 280 10.31 -3.45 7.65
N GLN A 281 11.00 -4.32 6.90
CA GLN A 281 10.46 -5.58 6.44
C GLN A 281 10.13 -6.52 7.61
N VAL A 282 11.06 -6.67 8.57
CA VAL A 282 10.85 -7.53 9.76
C VAL A 282 9.69 -7.02 10.62
N VAL A 283 9.54 -5.71 10.80
CA VAL A 283 8.41 -5.12 11.52
C VAL A 283 7.08 -5.51 10.87
N VAL A 284 6.97 -5.33 9.54
CA VAL A 284 5.76 -5.69 8.79
C VAL A 284 5.46 -7.19 8.85
N GLU A 285 6.49 -8.04 8.79
CA GLU A 285 6.34 -9.49 8.90
C GLU A 285 5.84 -9.93 10.29
N GLN A 286 6.34 -9.32 11.37
CA GLN A 286 5.87 -9.59 12.73
C GLN A 286 4.40 -9.17 12.91
N ASP A 287 4.01 -8.01 12.38
CA ASP A 287 2.62 -7.58 12.37
C ASP A 287 1.74 -8.55 11.57
N ALA A 288 2.19 -8.96 10.39
CA ALA A 288 1.48 -9.90 9.53
C ALA A 288 1.25 -11.25 10.23
N GLU A 289 2.27 -11.75 10.93
CA GLU A 289 2.17 -13.00 11.68
C GLU A 289 1.08 -12.92 12.78
N ILE A 290 1.13 -11.88 13.61
CA ILE A 290 0.14 -11.70 14.69
C ILE A 290 -1.27 -11.50 14.13
N LEU A 291 -1.43 -10.61 13.13
CA LEU A 291 -2.72 -10.30 12.55
C LEU A 291 -3.39 -11.51 11.90
N SER A 292 -2.61 -12.38 11.26
CA SER A 292 -3.14 -13.61 10.65
C SER A 292 -3.61 -14.66 11.67
N GLN A 293 -3.23 -14.51 12.94
CA GLN A 293 -3.57 -15.43 14.04
C GLN A 293 -4.72 -14.91 14.94
N LEU A 294 -5.18 -13.67 14.73
CA LEU A 294 -6.28 -13.14 15.53
C LEU A 294 -7.58 -13.89 15.22
N TYR A 295 -8.35 -14.17 16.26
CA TYR A 295 -9.70 -14.71 16.10
C TYR A 295 -10.62 -13.61 15.59
N PRO A 296 -11.26 -13.77 14.42
CA PRO A 296 -12.20 -12.79 13.90
C PRO A 296 -13.38 -12.63 14.88
N ASP A 297 -13.94 -11.44 14.92
CA ASP A 297 -15.12 -11.09 15.75
C ASP A 297 -14.94 -11.28 17.27
N SER A 298 -13.70 -11.44 17.75
CA SER A 298 -13.46 -11.54 19.18
C SER A 298 -13.71 -10.19 19.88
N PRO A 299 -14.66 -10.10 20.83
CA PRO A 299 -14.98 -8.83 21.46
C PRO A 299 -13.84 -8.36 22.36
N GLN A 300 -13.47 -7.08 22.25
CA GLN A 300 -12.54 -6.46 23.19
C GLN A 300 -13.19 -6.35 24.57
N LYS A 301 -12.69 -7.11 25.53
CA LYS A 301 -13.19 -7.13 26.91
C LYS A 301 -12.36 -6.28 27.89
N ILE A 302 -11.14 -5.95 27.51
CA ILE A 302 -10.20 -5.15 28.29
C ILE A 302 -9.80 -3.96 27.46
N LYS A 303 -9.86 -2.77 28.04
CA LYS A 303 -9.32 -1.54 27.47
C LYS A 303 -8.01 -1.21 28.16
N LEU A 304 -6.94 -1.09 27.40
CA LEU A 304 -5.64 -0.66 27.90
C LEU A 304 -5.58 0.87 28.00
N ASN A 305 -4.57 1.37 28.70
CA ASN A 305 -4.26 2.80 28.67
C ASN A 305 -3.73 3.19 27.26
N ASN A 306 -3.95 4.44 26.86
CA ASN A 306 -3.42 5.02 25.63
C ASN A 306 -4.00 4.42 24.32
N GLU A 307 -5.23 3.94 24.35
CA GLU A 307 -5.96 3.43 23.17
C GLU A 307 -6.67 4.56 22.37
N VAL A 308 -6.23 5.79 22.52
CA VAL A 308 -6.81 6.94 21.81
C VAL A 308 -6.72 6.79 20.29
N GLY A 309 -5.67 6.14 19.79
CA GLY A 309 -5.52 5.83 18.37
C GLY A 309 -6.57 4.85 17.87
N LEU A 310 -6.89 3.82 18.67
CA LEU A 310 -7.95 2.85 18.36
C LEU A 310 -9.32 3.52 18.29
N ASP A 311 -9.62 4.41 19.25
CA ASP A 311 -10.89 5.16 19.27
C ASP A 311 -10.98 6.11 18.04
N TRP A 312 -9.87 6.73 17.64
CA TRP A 312 -9.78 7.56 16.45
C TRP A 312 -10.06 6.76 15.16
N VAL A 313 -9.45 5.60 14.99
CA VAL A 313 -9.70 4.70 13.84
C VAL A 313 -11.16 4.27 13.80
N LYS A 314 -11.69 3.74 14.91
CA LYS A 314 -13.10 3.27 14.99
C LYS A 314 -14.08 4.38 14.62
N ARG A 315 -13.87 5.60 15.12
CA ARG A 315 -14.70 6.76 14.81
C ARG A 315 -14.67 7.11 13.32
N ASN A 316 -13.47 7.26 12.76
CA ASN A 316 -13.31 7.65 11.35
C ASN A 316 -13.83 6.56 10.41
N PHE A 317 -13.65 5.29 10.76
CA PHE A 317 -14.17 4.16 9.99
C PHE A 317 -15.71 4.14 10.00
N ALA A 318 -16.32 4.37 11.17
CA ALA A 318 -17.78 4.40 11.32
C ALA A 318 -18.44 5.62 10.66
N SER A 319 -17.73 6.77 10.62
CA SER A 319 -18.21 8.01 10.03
C SER A 319 -17.75 8.25 8.59
N PHE A 320 -17.09 7.28 7.97
CA PHE A 320 -16.63 7.42 6.58
C PHE A 320 -17.83 7.62 5.64
N PRO A 321 -17.78 8.58 4.70
CA PRO A 321 -18.89 8.88 3.82
C PRO A 321 -19.35 7.68 2.98
N GLU A 322 -20.66 7.46 2.92
CA GLU A 322 -21.21 6.50 1.97
C GLU A 322 -21.12 7.07 0.56
N VAL A 323 -20.46 6.33 -0.32
CA VAL A 323 -20.45 6.66 -1.75
C VAL A 323 -21.67 6.04 -2.38
N VAL A 324 -22.58 6.88 -2.87
CA VAL A 324 -23.67 6.43 -3.74
C VAL A 324 -23.02 6.00 -5.05
N GLU A 325 -23.07 4.70 -5.35
CA GLU A 325 -22.64 4.23 -6.67
C GLU A 325 -23.40 5.03 -7.74
N PRO A 326 -22.71 5.63 -8.71
CA PRO A 326 -23.41 6.16 -9.87
C PRO A 326 -24.20 4.99 -10.45
N ASN A 327 -25.53 5.18 -10.63
CA ASN A 327 -26.41 4.21 -11.25
C ASN A 327 -25.89 3.87 -12.66
N PHE A 328 -24.93 2.97 -12.75
CA PHE A 328 -24.62 2.28 -13.99
C PHE A 328 -25.84 1.44 -14.29
N SER A 329 -26.69 1.95 -15.17
CA SER A 329 -27.87 1.23 -15.63
C SER A 329 -27.45 -0.18 -16.04
N LYS A 330 -28.22 -1.19 -15.62
CA LYS A 330 -28.02 -2.61 -15.94
C LYS A 330 -27.99 -2.91 -17.45
N GLY A 331 -27.81 -1.91 -18.31
CA GLY A 331 -27.75 -1.96 -19.76
C GLY A 331 -26.38 -2.25 -20.37
N ASP A 332 -25.29 -2.21 -19.61
CA ASP A 332 -23.93 -2.38 -20.18
C ASP A 332 -23.34 -3.80 -20.06
N ARG A 333 -24.22 -4.80 -19.95
CA ARG A 333 -23.87 -6.16 -20.33
C ARG A 333 -23.98 -6.26 -21.86
N THR A 334 -22.95 -5.84 -22.55
CA THR A 334 -22.81 -6.06 -23.98
C THR A 334 -23.01 -7.55 -24.30
N GLN A 335 -24.07 -7.86 -24.97
CA GLN A 335 -24.28 -9.20 -25.58
C GLN A 335 -23.05 -9.50 -26.45
N PRO A 336 -22.50 -10.72 -26.42
CA PRO A 336 -21.39 -11.08 -27.30
C PRO A 336 -21.81 -10.83 -28.75
N ALA A 337 -20.98 -10.09 -29.48
CA ALA A 337 -21.19 -9.86 -30.91
C ALA A 337 -21.36 -11.21 -31.62
N LYS A 338 -22.50 -11.45 -32.19
CA LYS A 338 -22.74 -12.64 -33.03
C LYS A 338 -21.77 -12.57 -34.21
N MET A 339 -20.86 -13.51 -34.28
CA MET A 339 -20.10 -13.77 -35.50
C MET A 339 -21.08 -14.25 -36.55
N THR A 340 -21.36 -13.46 -37.56
CA THR A 340 -21.94 -13.93 -38.81
C THR A 340 -20.83 -14.57 -39.62
N ALA A 341 -21.09 -15.81 -40.02
CA ALA A 341 -20.19 -16.65 -40.81
C ALA A 341 -19.90 -16.05 -42.22
#